data_d07d66f196d7468be1e593dbb713b4f4
#
_entry.id   d07d66f196d7468be1e593dbb713b4f4
#
_cell.length_a   1.000
_cell.length_b   1.000
_cell.length_c   1.000
_cell.angle_alpha   90.00
_cell.angle_beta   90.00
_cell.angle_gamma   90.00
#
_symmetry.space_group_name_H-M   'P 1'
#
loop_
_entity.id
_entity.type
_entity.pdbx_description
1 polymer ?
#
loop_
_entity_poly.entity_id
_entity_poly.type
_entity_poly.pdbx_seq_one_letter_code
_entity_poly.pdbx_strand_id
1 'polypeptide(L)'
;MLTFGAALFLFASLHNTKKDTTRSLRRTSCSGAFVLLDATVNTRMEGAGYSRAGLYVQKGGADTPTVPLLLYRGSADVGKTHSVMPHRKWRMEFQTDQFPDYDRWMTPSSTPLYQAYTLTERFSLPGTSEEEVQLFLLPLRGRDGTMYGLCGFEISQSFFKQNFAQPTGFDHLICLLAPADSGLNASAALSSGTTGGYFHAPREMLVLRSMGSSLTQLIGSDSAYAGISELCRLSENQSYQLAVCIPMTDYRRLIFSGNLQMLLIGLFILFFVVFCCMYFHQHVLSPAFRQFEEDRRESRRRMDELQMERQQMQTELSRLADVCRNESVPDAFQTFLEGIPNLTKTERRIFDGYVAGLRSREIVEQLDIKDSTLRFHNKNIYEKLGGSSLKQLQQFAAILNSGGNSAPGSAPDESGPKKAR
;
A
#
# COMPACT_ATOMS: atom_id res chain seq x y z
N MET A 1 24.02 -33.40 -12.29
CA MET A 1 25.11 -32.60 -12.87
C MET A 1 24.65 -32.07 -14.22
N LEU A 2 24.21 -30.82 -14.27
CA LEU A 2 23.80 -30.18 -15.52
C LEU A 2 25.05 -29.91 -16.39
N THR A 3 25.03 -30.41 -17.63
CA THR A 3 26.11 -30.21 -18.58
C THR A 3 26.28 -28.76 -18.96
N PHE A 4 27.49 -28.34 -19.34
CA PHE A 4 27.87 -26.97 -19.74
C PHE A 4 26.90 -26.32 -20.75
N GLY A 5 26.25 -27.12 -21.62
CA GLY A 5 25.22 -26.67 -22.56
C GLY A 5 23.90 -26.28 -21.90
N ALA A 6 23.52 -26.94 -20.81
CA ALA A 6 22.31 -26.55 -20.02
C ALA A 6 22.54 -25.26 -19.23
N ALA A 7 23.79 -25.04 -18.76
CA ALA A 7 24.16 -23.78 -18.11
C ALA A 7 24.14 -22.61 -19.10
N LEU A 8 24.55 -22.83 -20.36
CA LEU A 8 24.52 -21.81 -21.42
C LEU A 8 23.08 -21.49 -21.87
N PHE A 9 22.20 -22.49 -21.93
CA PHE A 9 20.78 -22.29 -22.23
C PHE A 9 20.06 -21.59 -21.09
N LEU A 10 20.39 -21.92 -19.85
CA LEU A 10 19.95 -21.21 -18.66
C LEU A 10 20.46 -19.76 -18.64
N PHE A 11 21.70 -19.51 -19.12
CA PHE A 11 22.25 -18.16 -19.22
C PHE A 11 21.52 -17.30 -20.25
N ALA A 12 21.14 -17.86 -21.39
CA ALA A 12 20.32 -17.19 -22.42
C ALA A 12 18.88 -16.98 -21.92
N SER A 13 18.32 -17.94 -21.18
CA SER A 13 17.02 -17.81 -20.51
C SER A 13 17.05 -16.77 -19.39
N LEU A 14 18.16 -16.65 -18.65
CA LEU A 14 18.41 -15.59 -17.67
C LEU A 14 18.35 -14.20 -18.29
N HIS A 15 18.74 -14.03 -19.55
CA HIS A 15 18.68 -12.73 -20.21
C HIS A 15 17.23 -12.21 -20.35
N ASN A 16 16.28 -13.05 -20.68
CA ASN A 16 14.84 -12.71 -20.69
C ASN A 16 14.27 -12.59 -19.26
N THR A 17 14.65 -13.49 -18.36
CA THR A 17 14.25 -13.48 -16.94
C THR A 17 14.69 -12.19 -16.24
N LYS A 18 15.82 -11.58 -16.64
CA LYS A 18 16.34 -10.32 -16.10
C LYS A 18 15.44 -9.12 -16.39
N LYS A 19 15.03 -8.98 -17.65
CA LYS A 19 14.12 -7.91 -18.06
C LYS A 19 12.79 -8.06 -17.34
N ASP A 20 12.35 -9.28 -17.14
CA ASP A 20 11.10 -9.58 -16.44
C ASP A 20 11.22 -9.37 -14.94
N THR A 21 12.35 -9.74 -14.30
CA THR A 21 12.57 -9.51 -12.86
C THR A 21 12.63 -8.02 -12.52
N THR A 22 13.42 -7.23 -13.25
CA THR A 22 13.51 -5.77 -13.03
C THR A 22 12.19 -5.07 -13.33
N ARG A 23 11.49 -5.49 -14.38
CA ARG A 23 10.17 -4.97 -14.74
C ARG A 23 9.11 -5.36 -13.71
N SER A 24 9.15 -6.59 -13.20
CA SER A 24 8.26 -7.06 -12.15
C SER A 24 8.50 -6.31 -10.85
N LEU A 25 9.77 -6.10 -10.44
CA LEU A 25 10.09 -5.33 -9.24
C LEU A 25 9.59 -3.89 -9.31
N ARG A 26 9.73 -3.22 -10.47
CA ARG A 26 9.17 -1.86 -10.66
C ARG A 26 7.65 -1.81 -10.59
N ARG A 27 6.99 -2.95 -10.77
CA ARG A 27 5.52 -3.10 -10.79
C ARG A 27 4.92 -3.53 -9.47
N THR A 28 5.73 -4.01 -8.56
CA THR A 28 5.28 -4.52 -7.26
C THR A 28 5.70 -3.57 -6.16
N SER A 29 4.88 -3.46 -5.12
CA SER A 29 5.23 -2.75 -3.88
C SER A 29 6.06 -3.66 -2.98
N CYS A 30 7.22 -4.10 -3.51
CA CYS A 30 8.20 -4.94 -2.83
C CYS A 30 9.56 -4.26 -2.85
N SER A 31 10.42 -4.55 -1.87
CA SER A 31 11.77 -3.98 -1.76
C SER A 31 12.75 -4.60 -2.73
N GLY A 32 12.60 -5.89 -3.01
CA GLY A 32 13.49 -6.64 -3.88
C GLY A 32 12.78 -7.72 -4.69
N ALA A 33 13.48 -8.23 -5.69
CA ALA A 33 13.07 -9.40 -6.46
C ALA A 33 14.30 -10.26 -6.76
N PHE A 34 14.12 -11.57 -6.75
CA PHE A 34 15.20 -12.50 -6.97
C PHE A 34 14.78 -13.72 -7.79
N VAL A 35 15.76 -14.32 -8.40
CA VAL A 35 15.72 -15.65 -9.00
C VAL A 35 16.96 -16.37 -8.55
N LEU A 36 16.82 -17.53 -7.98
CA LEU A 36 17.89 -18.38 -7.50
C LEU A 36 17.76 -19.73 -8.20
N LEU A 37 18.80 -20.18 -8.87
CA LEU A 37 18.83 -21.43 -9.60
C LEU A 37 19.57 -22.51 -8.80
N ASP A 38 19.13 -23.73 -8.85
CA ASP A 38 19.84 -24.87 -8.25
C ASP A 38 21.04 -25.30 -9.13
N ALA A 39 21.88 -24.33 -9.43
CA ALA A 39 23.09 -24.54 -10.23
C ALA A 39 24.16 -23.50 -9.83
N THR A 40 25.41 -23.86 -9.95
CA THR A 40 26.56 -22.94 -9.77
C THR A 40 27.36 -22.83 -11.07
N VAL A 41 27.86 -21.65 -11.34
CA VAL A 41 28.78 -21.41 -12.48
C VAL A 41 30.19 -21.88 -12.19
N ASN A 42 30.55 -22.01 -10.92
CA ASN A 42 31.90 -22.33 -10.49
C ASN A 42 31.96 -23.60 -9.62
N THR A 43 31.93 -24.74 -10.26
CA THR A 43 31.92 -26.05 -9.60
C THR A 43 33.24 -26.45 -8.93
N ARG A 44 34.33 -25.69 -9.20
CA ARG A 44 35.68 -26.01 -8.71
C ARG A 44 36.12 -25.22 -7.49
N MET A 45 35.31 -24.25 -7.03
CA MET A 45 35.65 -23.45 -5.85
C MET A 45 35.30 -24.22 -4.57
N GLU A 46 36.07 -24.00 -3.53
CA GLU A 46 35.72 -24.37 -2.17
C GLU A 46 34.36 -23.71 -1.80
N GLY A 47 33.44 -24.47 -1.24
CA GLY A 47 32.07 -24.01 -0.97
C GLY A 47 31.10 -24.04 -2.16
N ALA A 48 31.49 -24.58 -3.33
CA ALA A 48 30.63 -24.70 -4.50
C ALA A 48 29.31 -25.45 -4.23
N GLY A 49 29.30 -26.34 -3.23
CA GLY A 49 28.08 -27.03 -2.79
C GLY A 49 26.96 -26.11 -2.32
N TYR A 50 27.32 -24.97 -1.74
CA TYR A 50 26.39 -23.96 -1.21
C TYR A 50 26.27 -22.71 -2.11
N SER A 51 27.05 -22.66 -3.19
CA SER A 51 26.99 -21.53 -4.14
C SER A 51 25.92 -21.78 -5.21
N ARG A 52 25.08 -20.80 -5.44
CA ARG A 52 23.99 -20.89 -6.41
C ARG A 52 23.92 -19.65 -7.28
N ALA A 53 23.86 -19.88 -8.58
CA ALA A 53 23.69 -18.82 -9.56
C ALA A 53 22.28 -18.22 -9.48
N GLY A 54 22.19 -16.92 -9.79
CA GLY A 54 20.89 -16.27 -9.82
C GLY A 54 20.98 -14.78 -10.05
N LEU A 55 19.90 -14.10 -9.76
CA LEU A 55 19.76 -12.66 -9.85
C LEU A 55 19.06 -12.16 -8.60
N TYR A 56 19.59 -11.09 -8.00
CA TYR A 56 18.92 -10.41 -6.91
C TYR A 56 19.07 -8.90 -7.04
N VAL A 57 17.95 -8.24 -7.12
CA VAL A 57 17.86 -6.79 -7.32
C VAL A 57 16.97 -6.20 -6.24
N GLN A 58 17.42 -5.10 -5.64
CA GLN A 58 16.63 -4.32 -4.67
C GLN A 58 16.39 -2.89 -5.16
N LYS A 59 15.34 -2.26 -4.64
CA LYS A 59 15.10 -0.81 -4.74
C LYS A 59 16.02 -0.08 -3.77
N GLY A 60 16.70 0.95 -4.24
CA GLY A 60 17.66 1.73 -3.45
C GLY A 60 17.04 2.80 -2.54
N GLY A 61 15.75 2.76 -2.29
CA GLY A 61 15.02 3.73 -1.47
C GLY A 61 13.52 3.54 -1.49
N ALA A 62 12.78 4.60 -1.19
CA ALA A 62 11.32 4.61 -1.22
C ALA A 62 10.75 4.18 -2.58
N ASP A 63 9.56 3.60 -2.59
CA ASP A 63 8.91 3.06 -3.80
C ASP A 63 8.42 4.18 -4.72
N THR A 64 9.35 4.72 -5.51
CA THR A 64 9.07 5.72 -6.52
C THR A 64 9.32 5.15 -7.92
N PRO A 65 8.67 5.67 -8.97
CA PRO A 65 8.88 5.20 -10.35
C PRO A 65 10.34 5.30 -10.82
N THR A 66 11.10 6.22 -10.26
CA THR A 66 12.50 6.52 -10.62
C THR A 66 13.52 5.95 -9.66
N VAL A 67 13.08 5.16 -8.66
CA VAL A 67 14.01 4.59 -7.67
C VAL A 67 15.11 3.79 -8.36
N PRO A 68 16.39 4.01 -8.01
CA PRO A 68 17.48 3.24 -8.55
C PRO A 68 17.37 1.78 -8.11
N LEU A 69 17.65 0.88 -9.03
CA LEU A 69 17.74 -0.54 -8.73
C LEU A 69 19.21 -0.89 -8.47
N LEU A 70 19.42 -1.70 -7.44
CA LEU A 70 20.74 -2.14 -6.99
C LEU A 70 20.86 -3.64 -7.18
N LEU A 71 21.95 -4.06 -7.82
CA LEU A 71 22.27 -5.47 -8.01
C LEU A 71 23.08 -5.99 -6.82
N TYR A 72 22.56 -7.00 -6.15
CA TYR A 72 23.26 -7.68 -5.04
C TYR A 72 23.84 -9.03 -5.45
N ARG A 73 23.17 -9.75 -6.36
CA ARG A 73 23.63 -11.04 -6.88
C ARG A 73 23.39 -11.11 -8.38
N GLY A 74 24.28 -11.77 -9.07
CA GLY A 74 24.22 -11.97 -10.50
C GLY A 74 25.41 -11.38 -11.26
N SER A 75 25.48 -11.60 -12.60
CA SER A 75 26.54 -11.06 -13.44
C SER A 75 26.50 -9.54 -13.48
N ALA A 76 27.66 -8.89 -13.35
CA ALA A 76 27.79 -7.43 -13.46
C ALA A 76 27.40 -6.87 -14.83
N ASP A 77 27.51 -7.67 -15.90
CA ASP A 77 27.09 -7.30 -17.25
C ASP A 77 25.58 -7.11 -17.36
N VAL A 78 24.84 -7.76 -16.47
CA VAL A 78 23.40 -7.54 -16.26
C VAL A 78 23.13 -6.12 -15.83
N GLY A 79 23.88 -5.62 -14.87
CA GLY A 79 23.78 -4.26 -14.38
C GLY A 79 23.99 -3.26 -15.50
N LYS A 80 25.04 -3.43 -16.28
CA LYS A 80 25.38 -2.55 -17.42
C LYS A 80 24.27 -2.48 -18.47
N THR A 81 23.71 -3.66 -18.84
CA THR A 81 22.69 -3.75 -19.91
C THR A 81 21.34 -3.14 -19.50
N HIS A 82 21.02 -3.12 -18.20
CA HIS A 82 19.72 -2.69 -17.70
C HIS A 82 19.75 -1.47 -16.78
N SER A 83 20.89 -0.77 -16.73
CA SER A 83 21.09 0.40 -15.85
C SER A 83 20.82 0.09 -14.37
N VAL A 84 21.17 -1.12 -13.95
CA VAL A 84 21.11 -1.55 -12.54
C VAL A 84 22.51 -1.50 -11.98
N MET A 85 22.72 -0.68 -10.96
CA MET A 85 24.05 -0.47 -10.38
C MET A 85 24.41 -1.62 -9.43
N PRO A 86 25.60 -2.23 -9.55
CA PRO A 86 26.08 -3.16 -8.55
C PRO A 86 26.22 -2.48 -7.19
N HIS A 87 25.65 -3.11 -6.16
CA HIS A 87 25.83 -2.65 -4.80
C HIS A 87 27.23 -2.98 -4.27
N ARG A 88 27.75 -2.23 -3.29
CA ARG A 88 29.09 -2.49 -2.69
C ARG A 88 29.27 -3.91 -2.14
N LYS A 89 28.17 -4.56 -1.70
CA LYS A 89 28.13 -5.95 -1.24
C LYS A 89 27.74 -6.93 -2.35
N TRP A 90 27.86 -6.51 -3.61
CA TRP A 90 27.59 -7.36 -4.76
C TRP A 90 28.49 -8.59 -4.79
N ARG A 91 27.90 -9.72 -5.15
CA ARG A 91 28.57 -11.00 -5.45
C ARG A 91 27.95 -11.65 -6.67
N MET A 92 28.70 -12.53 -7.32
CA MET A 92 28.24 -13.25 -8.51
C MET A 92 27.12 -14.24 -8.16
N GLU A 93 27.22 -14.95 -7.06
CA GLU A 93 26.32 -16.01 -6.65
C GLU A 93 25.79 -15.83 -5.23
N PHE A 94 24.73 -16.56 -4.91
CA PHE A 94 24.20 -16.68 -3.57
C PHE A 94 24.99 -17.71 -2.77
N GLN A 95 25.09 -17.51 -1.48
CA GLN A 95 25.58 -18.48 -0.51
C GLN A 95 24.39 -19.03 0.26
N THR A 96 24.01 -20.27 0.02
CA THR A 96 22.76 -20.87 0.51
C THR A 96 22.88 -21.56 1.86
N ASP A 97 24.11 -21.79 2.34
CA ASP A 97 24.42 -22.28 3.70
C ASP A 97 23.91 -21.33 4.80
N GLN A 98 23.70 -20.06 4.46
CA GLN A 98 23.26 -19.02 5.37
C GLN A 98 21.74 -18.74 5.30
N PHE A 99 21.02 -19.41 4.39
CA PHE A 99 19.57 -19.26 4.32
C PHE A 99 18.89 -20.24 5.28
N PRO A 100 18.01 -19.74 6.16
CA PRO A 100 17.20 -20.65 6.98
C PRO A 100 16.28 -21.46 6.06
N ASP A 101 16.13 -22.73 6.36
CA ASP A 101 15.20 -23.63 5.67
C ASP A 101 15.41 -23.79 4.14
N TYR A 102 16.59 -23.48 3.58
CA TYR A 102 16.86 -23.59 2.14
C TYR A 102 16.48 -24.96 1.57
N ASP A 103 16.90 -26.04 2.22
CA ASP A 103 16.63 -27.42 1.77
C ASP A 103 15.12 -27.71 1.78
N ARG A 104 14.39 -27.17 2.74
CA ARG A 104 12.92 -27.28 2.81
C ARG A 104 12.27 -26.54 1.63
N TRP A 105 12.75 -25.34 1.28
CA TRP A 105 12.21 -24.59 0.15
C TRP A 105 12.48 -25.27 -1.18
N MET A 106 13.60 -26.00 -1.30
CA MET A 106 13.98 -26.74 -2.51
C MET A 106 13.34 -28.12 -2.59
N THR A 107 12.61 -28.57 -1.57
CA THR A 107 11.93 -29.87 -1.59
C THR A 107 10.80 -29.85 -2.62
N PRO A 108 10.78 -30.81 -3.58
CA PRO A 108 9.71 -30.91 -4.56
C PRO A 108 8.35 -31.07 -3.88
N SER A 109 7.38 -30.29 -4.30
CA SER A 109 5.98 -30.37 -3.83
C SER A 109 5.07 -30.66 -5.01
N SER A 110 4.05 -31.47 -4.83
CA SER A 110 3.01 -31.73 -5.83
C SER A 110 1.97 -30.61 -5.94
N THR A 111 2.04 -29.62 -5.08
CA THR A 111 1.11 -28.48 -5.06
C THR A 111 1.14 -27.74 -6.41
N PRO A 112 -0.01 -27.37 -7.01
CA PRO A 112 -0.06 -26.56 -8.22
C PRO A 112 0.70 -25.23 -8.05
N LEU A 113 1.35 -24.72 -9.11
CA LEU A 113 2.19 -23.52 -9.04
C LEU A 113 1.45 -22.29 -8.51
N TYR A 114 0.16 -22.15 -8.80
CA TYR A 114 -0.66 -21.03 -8.31
C TYR A 114 -0.98 -21.09 -6.81
N GLN A 115 -0.67 -22.21 -6.15
CA GLN A 115 -0.78 -22.40 -4.69
C GLN A 115 0.58 -22.69 -4.04
N ALA A 116 1.64 -22.90 -4.82
CA ALA A 116 2.96 -23.31 -4.35
C ALA A 116 3.82 -22.12 -3.90
N TYR A 117 3.21 -21.05 -3.40
CA TYR A 117 3.93 -19.93 -2.86
C TYR A 117 4.01 -20.00 -1.32
N THR A 118 5.10 -19.47 -0.80
CA THR A 118 5.39 -19.46 0.63
C THR A 118 5.91 -18.09 1.02
N LEU A 119 5.42 -17.52 2.10
CA LEU A 119 6.03 -16.36 2.75
C LEU A 119 6.90 -16.86 3.91
N THR A 120 8.19 -16.49 3.91
CA THR A 120 9.12 -16.91 4.97
C THR A 120 8.83 -16.16 6.26
N GLU A 121 9.34 -16.68 7.37
CA GLU A 121 9.51 -15.88 8.55
C GLU A 121 10.52 -14.76 8.29
N ARG A 122 10.54 -13.77 9.17
CA ARG A 122 11.49 -12.66 9.11
C ARG A 122 12.88 -13.14 9.50
N PHE A 123 13.88 -12.86 8.70
CA PHE A 123 15.28 -13.19 8.95
C PHE A 123 16.21 -12.14 8.36
N SER A 124 17.44 -12.06 8.85
CA SER A 124 18.48 -11.23 8.27
C SER A 124 19.05 -11.90 7.02
N LEU A 125 18.99 -11.24 5.87
CA LEU A 125 19.51 -11.76 4.63
C LEU A 125 21.04 -11.62 4.58
N PRO A 126 21.78 -12.75 4.60
CA PRO A 126 23.23 -12.70 4.69
C PRO A 126 23.90 -11.99 3.50
N GLY A 127 24.88 -11.17 3.83
CA GLY A 127 25.71 -10.48 2.81
C GLY A 127 24.99 -9.40 1.99
N THR A 128 23.80 -8.97 2.44
CA THR A 128 23.08 -7.81 1.87
C THR A 128 23.11 -6.62 2.83
N SER A 129 21.98 -6.06 3.19
CA SER A 129 21.84 -5.18 4.34
C SER A 129 21.79 -6.04 5.61
N GLU A 130 22.14 -5.50 6.75
CA GLU A 130 21.89 -6.17 8.06
C GLU A 130 20.41 -6.09 8.43
N GLU A 131 19.58 -5.86 7.45
CA GLU A 131 18.15 -5.63 7.56
C GLU A 131 17.39 -6.94 7.55
N GLU A 132 16.35 -7.00 8.36
CA GLU A 132 15.44 -8.14 8.40
C GLU A 132 14.45 -8.06 7.24
N VAL A 133 14.26 -9.18 6.57
CA VAL A 133 13.42 -9.33 5.38
C VAL A 133 12.47 -10.51 5.52
N GLN A 134 11.37 -10.46 4.80
CA GLN A 134 10.54 -11.62 4.48
C GLN A 134 10.60 -11.86 2.97
N LEU A 135 10.66 -13.13 2.57
CA LEU A 135 10.68 -13.53 1.17
C LEU A 135 9.36 -14.20 0.80
N PHE A 136 8.78 -13.72 -0.27
CA PHE A 136 7.68 -14.38 -0.95
C PHE A 136 8.29 -15.31 -2.00
N LEU A 137 8.27 -16.61 -1.75
CA LEU A 137 8.93 -17.66 -2.54
C LEU A 137 7.96 -18.34 -3.47
N LEU A 138 8.42 -18.58 -4.71
CA LEU A 138 7.76 -19.45 -5.68
C LEU A 138 8.80 -20.47 -6.20
N PRO A 139 8.45 -21.75 -6.27
CA PRO A 139 9.32 -22.76 -6.84
C PRO A 139 9.41 -22.62 -8.37
N LEU A 140 10.61 -22.69 -8.90
CA LEU A 140 10.85 -22.82 -10.33
C LEU A 140 10.87 -24.31 -10.67
N ARG A 141 9.76 -24.82 -11.22
CA ARG A 141 9.60 -26.23 -11.56
C ARG A 141 9.38 -26.42 -13.06
N GLY A 142 9.97 -27.48 -13.59
CA GLY A 142 9.66 -27.97 -14.90
C GLY A 142 8.28 -28.65 -14.98
N ARG A 143 7.85 -28.94 -16.18
CA ARG A 143 6.60 -29.70 -16.42
C ARG A 143 6.66 -31.12 -15.86
N ASP A 144 7.84 -31.66 -15.72
CA ASP A 144 8.18 -32.98 -15.16
C ASP A 144 8.24 -32.98 -13.61
N GLY A 145 8.00 -31.82 -12.98
CA GLY A 145 8.11 -31.65 -11.53
C GLY A 145 9.53 -31.41 -11.01
N THR A 146 10.53 -31.40 -11.88
CA THR A 146 11.94 -31.16 -11.49
C THR A 146 12.08 -29.74 -10.96
N MET A 147 12.71 -29.59 -9.78
CA MET A 147 13.05 -28.30 -9.21
C MET A 147 14.29 -27.73 -9.88
N TYR A 148 14.18 -26.52 -10.40
CA TYR A 148 15.29 -25.76 -11.00
C TYR A 148 15.76 -24.61 -10.12
N GLY A 149 15.00 -24.26 -9.09
CA GLY A 149 15.34 -23.18 -8.19
C GLY A 149 14.12 -22.52 -7.59
N LEU A 150 14.32 -21.29 -7.16
CA LEU A 150 13.32 -20.43 -6.52
C LEU A 150 13.29 -19.07 -7.21
N CYS A 151 12.15 -18.44 -7.23
CA CYS A 151 12.04 -17.01 -7.54
C CYS A 151 11.07 -16.34 -6.57
N GLY A 152 11.13 -15.03 -6.51
CA GLY A 152 10.20 -14.35 -5.65
C GLY A 152 10.52 -12.87 -5.42
N PHE A 153 9.85 -12.35 -4.41
CA PHE A 153 9.96 -10.96 -3.99
C PHE A 153 10.42 -10.88 -2.54
N GLU A 154 11.06 -9.78 -2.23
CA GLU A 154 11.48 -9.44 -0.88
C GLU A 154 10.67 -8.26 -0.36
N ILE A 155 10.32 -8.33 0.90
CA ILE A 155 9.76 -7.22 1.67
C ILE A 155 10.69 -6.98 2.85
N SER A 156 11.45 -5.89 2.81
CA SER A 156 12.30 -5.51 3.93
C SER A 156 11.55 -4.69 4.96
N GLN A 157 12.02 -4.74 6.21
CA GLN A 157 11.42 -3.99 7.33
C GLN A 157 11.45 -2.48 7.06
N SER A 158 12.53 -1.93 6.53
CA SER A 158 12.62 -0.49 6.21
C SER A 158 11.70 -0.10 5.07
N PHE A 159 11.61 -0.92 4.04
CA PHE A 159 10.69 -0.71 2.93
C PHE A 159 9.23 -0.74 3.42
N PHE A 160 8.87 -1.73 4.24
CA PHE A 160 7.54 -1.82 4.84
C PHE A 160 7.24 -0.57 5.69
N LYS A 161 8.18 -0.16 6.53
CA LYS A 161 8.07 1.04 7.36
C LYS A 161 7.85 2.32 6.54
N GLN A 162 8.54 2.47 5.41
CA GLN A 162 8.48 3.68 4.58
C GLN A 162 7.23 3.73 3.70
N ASN A 163 6.85 2.61 3.09
CA ASN A 163 5.83 2.59 2.05
C ASN A 163 4.43 2.26 2.58
N PHE A 164 4.34 1.65 3.76
CA PHE A 164 3.06 1.32 4.42
C PHE A 164 2.80 2.15 5.68
N ALA A 165 3.54 3.26 5.84
CA ALA A 165 3.23 4.24 6.87
C ALA A 165 1.86 4.89 6.60
N GLN A 166 1.05 5.00 7.65
CA GLN A 166 -0.32 5.50 7.55
C GLN A 166 -0.36 7.04 7.66
N PRO A 167 -0.97 7.74 6.69
CA PRO A 167 -1.14 9.19 6.75
C PRO A 167 -2.30 9.54 7.70
N THR A 168 -2.09 9.43 9.00
CA THR A 168 -3.11 9.66 10.02
C THR A 168 -2.59 10.57 11.11
N GLY A 169 -3.48 11.29 11.77
CA GLY A 169 -3.18 12.11 12.95
C GLY A 169 -3.18 11.33 14.27
N PHE A 170 -3.31 10.00 14.23
CA PHE A 170 -3.19 9.18 15.45
C PHE A 170 -1.72 9.01 15.80
N ASP A 171 -1.31 9.55 16.94
CA ASP A 171 0.00 9.29 17.49
C ASP A 171 0.14 7.81 17.86
N HIS A 172 1.36 7.27 17.71
CA HIS A 172 1.71 5.89 18.08
C HIS A 172 0.88 4.80 17.37
N LEU A 173 0.26 5.09 16.21
CA LEU A 173 -0.40 4.07 15.41
C LEU A 173 0.64 3.06 14.91
N ILE A 174 0.29 1.79 15.00
CA ILE A 174 1.14 0.67 14.60
C ILE A 174 0.37 -0.18 13.59
N CYS A 175 1.01 -0.47 12.47
CA CYS A 175 0.55 -1.45 11.50
C CYS A 175 1.49 -2.66 11.58
N LEU A 176 0.94 -3.85 11.76
CA LEU A 176 1.66 -5.11 11.88
C LEU A 176 1.18 -6.09 10.84
N LEU A 177 2.11 -6.74 10.15
CA LEU A 177 1.85 -7.94 9.35
C LEU A 177 2.66 -9.09 9.96
N ALA A 178 1.98 -10.03 10.60
CA ALA A 178 2.59 -11.09 11.39
C ALA A 178 2.05 -12.48 11.04
N PRO A 179 2.83 -13.55 11.21
CA PRO A 179 2.30 -14.90 11.20
C PRO A 179 1.17 -15.07 12.23
N ALA A 180 0.11 -15.79 11.83
CA ALA A 180 -1.07 -16.03 12.66
C ALA A 180 -1.17 -17.52 13.01
N ASP A 181 -0.45 -17.93 14.03
CA ASP A 181 -0.50 -19.31 14.54
C ASP A 181 -1.50 -19.43 15.68
N SER A 182 -1.07 -19.27 16.92
CA SER A 182 -1.90 -19.25 18.13
C SER A 182 -2.28 -17.84 18.60
N GLY A 183 -1.89 -16.82 17.86
CA GLY A 183 -2.05 -15.39 18.08
C GLY A 183 -1.26 -14.60 17.06
N LEU A 184 -1.02 -13.33 17.32
CA LEU A 184 -0.20 -12.47 16.46
C LEU A 184 1.23 -12.44 17.02
N ASN A 185 2.17 -13.05 16.33
CA ASN A 185 3.59 -13.02 16.71
C ASN A 185 4.23 -11.69 16.27
N ALA A 186 4.16 -10.68 17.13
CA ALA A 186 4.67 -9.36 16.82
C ALA A 186 6.21 -9.31 16.74
N SER A 187 6.93 -10.26 17.33
CA SER A 187 8.39 -10.35 17.20
C SER A 187 8.84 -10.71 15.79
N ALA A 188 8.02 -11.48 15.07
CA ALA A 188 8.25 -11.86 13.67
C ALA A 188 7.52 -10.94 12.66
N ALA A 189 6.83 -9.90 13.14
CA ALA A 189 6.03 -9.02 12.29
C ALA A 189 6.88 -8.03 11.51
N LEU A 190 6.45 -7.72 10.29
CA LEU A 190 6.77 -6.45 9.63
C LEU A 190 5.92 -5.36 10.26
N SER A 191 6.53 -4.22 10.55
CA SER A 191 5.87 -3.14 11.27
C SER A 191 6.07 -1.79 10.59
N SER A 192 5.02 -0.98 10.60
CA SER A 192 5.07 0.43 10.22
C SER A 192 4.23 1.26 11.19
N GLY A 193 4.25 2.57 11.04
CA GLY A 193 3.52 3.47 11.92
C GLY A 193 2.88 4.62 11.15
N THR A 194 2.76 5.75 11.81
CA THR A 194 2.27 6.99 11.21
C THR A 194 3.37 7.64 10.36
N THR A 195 3.01 8.26 9.24
CA THR A 195 3.94 9.01 8.40
C THR A 195 4.60 10.14 9.19
N GLY A 196 5.94 10.09 9.30
CA GLY A 196 6.71 11.07 10.08
C GLY A 196 6.57 10.93 11.60
N GLY A 197 5.77 10.00 12.10
CA GLY A 197 5.57 9.74 13.51
C GLY A 197 6.55 8.72 14.09
N TYR A 198 6.63 8.73 15.42
CA TYR A 198 7.36 7.71 16.16
C TYR A 198 6.40 6.59 16.57
N PHE A 199 6.80 5.35 16.38
CA PHE A 199 6.08 4.20 16.89
C PHE A 199 7.05 3.19 17.51
N HIS A 200 6.57 2.45 18.47
CA HIS A 200 7.30 1.34 19.07
C HIS A 200 6.54 0.04 18.80
N ALA A 201 7.09 -0.78 17.91
CA ALA A 201 6.48 -2.06 17.59
C ALA A 201 6.63 -3.03 18.78
N PRO A 202 5.56 -3.72 19.20
CA PRO A 202 5.68 -4.78 20.20
C PRO A 202 6.58 -5.89 19.68
N ARG A 203 7.26 -6.59 20.61
CA ARG A 203 8.16 -7.70 20.31
C ARG A 203 7.77 -8.98 21.06
N GLU A 204 6.49 -9.17 21.25
CA GLU A 204 5.91 -10.27 22.02
C GLU A 204 4.76 -10.94 21.26
N MET A 205 4.30 -12.05 21.76
CA MET A 205 3.08 -12.69 21.26
C MET A 205 1.87 -11.90 21.75
N LEU A 206 1.01 -11.49 20.84
CA LEU A 206 -0.23 -10.77 21.15
C LEU A 206 -1.43 -11.70 20.99
N VAL A 207 -2.24 -11.79 22.03
CA VAL A 207 -3.52 -12.52 22.01
C VAL A 207 -4.61 -11.58 21.51
N LEU A 208 -5.41 -12.04 20.56
CA LEU A 208 -6.50 -11.27 20.00
C LEU A 208 -7.80 -11.53 20.76
N ARG A 209 -8.46 -10.48 21.21
CA ARG A 209 -9.75 -10.52 21.88
C ARG A 209 -10.70 -9.54 21.21
N SER A 210 -11.89 -9.98 20.82
CA SER A 210 -12.91 -9.09 20.26
C SER A 210 -13.38 -8.06 21.28
N MET A 211 -13.52 -6.81 20.86
CA MET A 211 -14.09 -5.68 21.62
C MET A 211 -15.32 -5.13 20.89
N GLY A 212 -16.37 -5.94 20.77
CA GLY A 212 -17.58 -5.56 20.03
C GLY A 212 -17.55 -6.04 18.57
N SER A 213 -18.24 -5.34 17.67
CA SER A 213 -18.47 -5.82 16.30
C SER A 213 -17.29 -5.64 15.34
N SER A 214 -16.41 -4.68 15.58
CA SER A 214 -15.35 -4.32 14.63
C SER A 214 -13.98 -4.08 15.26
N LEU A 215 -13.88 -3.96 16.58
CA LEU A 215 -12.63 -3.70 17.27
C LEU A 215 -12.05 -4.97 17.88
N THR A 216 -10.74 -5.07 17.79
CA THR A 216 -9.95 -6.16 18.39
C THR A 216 -8.99 -5.56 19.41
N GLN A 217 -8.97 -6.11 20.60
CA GLN A 217 -7.92 -5.87 21.58
C GLN A 217 -6.79 -6.87 21.35
N LEU A 218 -5.57 -6.37 21.27
CA LEU A 218 -4.35 -7.17 21.19
C LEU A 218 -3.65 -7.05 22.55
N ILE A 219 -3.48 -8.17 23.22
CA ILE A 219 -2.99 -8.24 24.60
C ILE A 219 -1.66 -8.98 24.58
N GLY A 220 -0.59 -8.30 25.00
CA GLY A 220 0.71 -8.88 25.31
C GLY A 220 0.89 -9.12 26.80
N SER A 221 2.12 -9.45 27.23
CA SER A 221 2.49 -9.61 28.64
C SER A 221 2.46 -8.26 29.38
N ASP A 222 3.05 -7.24 28.80
CA ASP A 222 3.22 -5.92 29.41
C ASP A 222 2.53 -4.81 28.61
N SER A 223 1.95 -5.15 27.47
CA SER A 223 1.37 -4.18 26.56
C SER A 223 -0.03 -4.58 26.11
N ALA A 224 -0.87 -3.59 25.87
CA ALA A 224 -2.21 -3.80 25.30
C ALA A 224 -2.50 -2.73 24.24
N TYR A 225 -3.10 -3.16 23.15
CA TYR A 225 -3.45 -2.32 22.01
C TYR A 225 -4.92 -2.49 21.66
N ALA A 226 -5.50 -1.47 21.07
CA ALA A 226 -6.84 -1.52 20.50
C ALA A 226 -6.76 -1.17 19.02
N GLY A 227 -7.47 -1.92 18.17
CA GLY A 227 -7.40 -1.68 16.75
C GLY A 227 -8.31 -2.60 15.95
N ILE A 228 -7.98 -2.77 14.68
CA ILE A 228 -8.65 -3.66 13.75
C ILE A 228 -7.64 -4.71 13.30
N SER A 229 -8.08 -5.94 13.19
CA SER A 229 -7.24 -7.01 12.67
C SER A 229 -8.01 -7.87 11.69
N GLU A 230 -7.32 -8.29 10.63
CA GLU A 230 -7.86 -9.14 9.58
C GLU A 230 -6.93 -10.31 9.32
N LEU A 231 -7.53 -11.50 9.18
CA LEU A 231 -6.80 -12.72 8.89
C LEU A 231 -6.64 -12.87 7.38
N CYS A 232 -5.39 -12.85 6.92
CA CYS A 232 -5.01 -13.05 5.53
C CYS A 232 -4.52 -14.49 5.35
N ARG A 233 -5.30 -15.36 4.73
CA ARG A 233 -4.87 -16.71 4.36
C ARG A 233 -4.08 -16.65 3.07
N LEU A 234 -2.77 -16.96 3.13
CA LEU A 234 -1.90 -17.00 1.97
C LEU A 234 -1.93 -18.36 1.29
N SER A 235 -1.94 -19.45 2.06
CA SER A 235 -2.06 -20.82 1.56
C SER A 235 -2.83 -21.66 2.57
N GLU A 236 -3.04 -22.95 2.28
CA GLU A 236 -3.71 -23.87 3.21
C GLU A 236 -3.01 -23.97 4.57
N ASN A 237 -1.68 -23.81 4.58
CA ASN A 237 -0.84 -23.97 5.78
C ASN A 237 -0.23 -22.66 6.28
N GLN A 238 -0.49 -21.52 5.63
CA GLN A 238 0.07 -20.23 6.04
C GLN A 238 -1.01 -19.16 6.14
N SER A 239 -1.16 -18.64 7.35
CA SER A 239 -2.04 -17.51 7.65
C SER A 239 -1.23 -16.39 8.25
N TYR A 240 -1.56 -15.16 7.87
CA TYR A 240 -0.99 -13.94 8.42
C TYR A 240 -2.10 -13.08 8.98
N GLN A 241 -1.78 -12.36 10.03
CA GLN A 241 -2.67 -11.36 10.62
C GLN A 241 -2.16 -9.98 10.26
N LEU A 242 -2.99 -9.21 9.58
CA LEU A 242 -2.80 -7.78 9.41
C LEU A 242 -3.51 -7.08 10.57
N ALA A 243 -2.79 -6.29 11.35
CA ALA A 243 -3.36 -5.53 12.46
C ALA A 243 -2.95 -4.06 12.35
N VAL A 244 -3.92 -3.17 12.55
CA VAL A 244 -3.70 -1.73 12.68
C VAL A 244 -4.23 -1.32 14.04
N CYS A 245 -3.37 -0.88 14.92
CA CYS A 245 -3.70 -0.65 16.32
C CYS A 245 -2.97 0.55 16.91
N ILE A 246 -3.49 1.04 18.02
CA ILE A 246 -2.87 2.06 18.87
C ILE A 246 -2.74 1.52 20.29
N PRO A 247 -1.80 2.02 21.11
CA PRO A 247 -1.73 1.66 22.51
C PRO A 247 -3.06 1.85 23.22
N MET A 248 -3.40 0.93 24.13
CA MET A 248 -4.66 0.99 24.89
C MET A 248 -4.78 2.28 25.72
N THR A 249 -3.67 2.86 26.14
CA THR A 249 -3.62 4.15 26.83
C THR A 249 -4.14 5.28 25.96
N ASP A 250 -3.70 5.34 24.71
CA ASP A 250 -4.10 6.36 23.76
C ASP A 250 -5.55 6.16 23.31
N TYR A 251 -5.94 4.89 23.10
CA TYR A 251 -7.34 4.55 22.83
C TYR A 251 -8.27 4.99 23.95
N ARG A 252 -7.92 4.71 25.23
CA ARG A 252 -8.72 5.17 26.39
C ARG A 252 -8.76 6.69 26.49
N ARG A 253 -7.64 7.36 26.21
CA ARG A 253 -7.58 8.84 26.19
C ARG A 253 -8.51 9.41 25.13
N LEU A 254 -8.53 8.83 23.91
CA LEU A 254 -9.44 9.26 22.84
C LEU A 254 -10.90 9.08 23.23
N ILE A 255 -11.27 7.91 23.77
CA ILE A 255 -12.65 7.67 24.25
C ILE A 255 -13.01 8.61 25.38
N PHE A 256 -12.13 8.79 26.37
CA PHE A 256 -12.37 9.68 27.50
C PHE A 256 -12.54 11.13 27.05
N SER A 257 -11.67 11.62 26.17
CA SER A 257 -11.77 12.98 25.63
C SER A 257 -13.05 13.17 24.81
N GLY A 258 -13.40 12.18 23.97
CA GLY A 258 -14.66 12.20 23.21
C GLY A 258 -15.88 12.16 24.11
N ASN A 259 -15.90 11.28 25.11
CA ASN A 259 -17.01 11.19 26.07
C ASN A 259 -17.11 12.44 26.94
N LEU A 260 -15.98 13.02 27.35
CA LEU A 260 -15.96 14.28 28.10
C LEU A 260 -16.48 15.44 27.25
N GLN A 261 -16.06 15.53 25.99
CA GLN A 261 -16.60 16.52 25.05
C GLN A 261 -18.12 16.37 24.88
N MET A 262 -18.61 15.15 24.67
CA MET A 262 -20.05 14.88 24.56
C MET A 262 -20.80 15.23 25.85
N LEU A 263 -20.22 14.92 27.01
CA LEU A 263 -20.78 15.27 28.31
C LEU A 263 -20.81 16.78 28.52
N LEU A 264 -19.72 17.48 28.19
CA LEU A 264 -19.66 18.96 28.27
C LEU A 264 -20.66 19.63 27.34
N ILE A 265 -20.81 19.13 26.11
CA ILE A 265 -21.83 19.59 25.17
C ILE A 265 -23.22 19.32 25.73
N GLY A 266 -23.46 18.13 26.27
CA GLY A 266 -24.74 17.76 26.92
C GLY A 266 -25.06 18.64 28.13
N LEU A 267 -24.08 18.88 29.00
CA LEU A 267 -24.23 19.80 30.16
C LEU A 267 -24.46 21.23 29.71
N PHE A 268 -23.74 21.68 28.68
CA PHE A 268 -23.96 23.01 28.10
C PHE A 268 -25.37 23.17 27.55
N ILE A 269 -25.85 22.16 26.79
CA ILE A 269 -27.23 22.12 26.27
C ILE A 269 -28.22 22.12 27.43
N LEU A 270 -28.01 21.27 28.45
CA LEU A 270 -28.88 21.21 29.64
C LEU A 270 -28.91 22.54 30.39
N PHE A 271 -27.74 23.11 30.69
CA PHE A 271 -27.61 24.42 31.33
C PHE A 271 -28.32 25.51 30.52
N PHE A 272 -28.14 25.47 29.20
CA PHE A 272 -28.76 26.39 28.28
C PHE A 272 -30.29 26.23 28.26
N VAL A 273 -30.80 25.01 28.24
CA VAL A 273 -32.26 24.74 28.32
C VAL A 273 -32.82 25.23 29.65
N VAL A 274 -32.16 24.96 30.78
CA VAL A 274 -32.55 25.41 32.10
C VAL A 274 -32.52 26.94 32.16
N PHE A 275 -31.47 27.56 31.63
CA PHE A 275 -31.35 29.03 31.56
C PHE A 275 -32.49 29.63 30.72
N CYS A 276 -32.75 29.06 29.55
CA CYS A 276 -33.88 29.49 28.71
C CYS A 276 -35.23 29.33 29.43
N CYS A 277 -35.44 28.20 30.11
CA CYS A 277 -36.68 27.96 30.88
C CYS A 277 -36.83 28.98 32.05
N MET A 278 -35.76 29.26 32.78
CA MET A 278 -35.76 30.27 33.85
C MET A 278 -36.01 31.68 33.30
N TYR A 279 -35.33 32.01 32.21
CA TYR A 279 -35.51 33.31 31.55
C TYR A 279 -36.94 33.48 31.05
N PHE A 280 -37.49 32.47 30.40
CA PHE A 280 -38.87 32.44 29.92
C PHE A 280 -39.87 32.54 31.08
N HIS A 281 -39.63 31.79 32.15
CA HIS A 281 -40.47 31.86 33.36
C HIS A 281 -40.46 33.25 34.03
N GLN A 282 -39.31 33.90 34.04
CA GLN A 282 -39.20 35.25 34.65
C GLN A 282 -39.82 36.35 33.77
N HIS A 283 -39.84 36.19 32.45
CA HIS A 283 -40.22 37.27 31.53
C HIS A 283 -41.57 37.09 30.84
N VAL A 284 -42.19 35.89 30.90
CA VAL A 284 -43.52 35.66 30.29
C VAL A 284 -44.66 36.24 31.16
N LEU A 285 -44.40 36.52 32.43
CA LEU A 285 -45.41 37.14 33.35
C LEU A 285 -45.45 38.65 33.34
N SER A 286 -44.64 39.32 32.55
CA SER A 286 -44.63 40.79 32.40
C SER A 286 -45.14 41.20 30.99
N PRO A 287 -45.82 42.35 30.82
CA PRO A 287 -46.75 42.62 29.72
C PRO A 287 -46.18 42.36 28.33
N ALA A 288 -46.98 41.59 27.61
CA ALA A 288 -46.62 40.69 26.50
C ALA A 288 -46.08 41.33 25.20
N PHE A 289 -46.00 42.61 25.08
CA PHE A 289 -45.68 43.23 23.80
C PHE A 289 -44.19 43.68 23.61
N ARG A 290 -43.48 43.99 24.68
CA ARG A 290 -42.06 44.34 24.57
C ARG A 290 -41.14 43.11 24.47
N GLN A 291 -41.56 42.00 24.96
CA GLN A 291 -40.79 40.77 25.00
C GLN A 291 -40.66 40.09 23.63
N PHE A 292 -41.65 40.20 22.76
CA PHE A 292 -41.61 39.54 21.45
C PHE A 292 -40.55 40.13 20.51
N GLU A 293 -40.19 41.40 20.65
CA GLU A 293 -39.11 41.98 19.88
C GLU A 293 -37.72 41.66 20.43
N GLU A 294 -37.56 41.51 21.76
CA GLU A 294 -36.31 41.12 22.39
C GLU A 294 -35.99 39.65 22.12
N ASP A 295 -36.98 38.76 22.19
CA ASP A 295 -36.83 37.36 21.82
C ASP A 295 -36.43 37.18 20.34
N ARG A 296 -36.98 38.00 19.46
CA ARG A 296 -36.61 38.01 18.03
C ARG A 296 -35.15 38.44 17.80
N ARG A 297 -34.67 39.40 18.57
CA ARG A 297 -33.27 39.85 18.46
C ARG A 297 -32.29 38.83 19.03
N GLU A 298 -32.67 38.20 20.13
CA GLU A 298 -31.83 37.18 20.77
C GLU A 298 -31.74 35.89 19.92
N SER A 299 -32.87 35.46 19.34
CA SER A 299 -32.90 34.33 18.41
C SER A 299 -32.07 34.58 17.15
N ARG A 300 -32.03 35.83 16.62
CA ARG A 300 -31.15 36.16 15.49
C ARG A 300 -29.69 36.11 15.87
N ARG A 301 -29.31 36.61 17.06
CA ARG A 301 -27.91 36.55 17.52
C ARG A 301 -27.41 35.08 17.64
N ARG A 302 -28.25 34.20 18.16
CA ARG A 302 -27.91 32.78 18.25
C ARG A 302 -27.78 32.09 16.90
N MET A 303 -28.62 32.49 15.93
CA MET A 303 -28.49 31.99 14.55
C MET A 303 -27.20 32.47 13.89
N ASP A 304 -26.81 33.70 14.14
CA ASP A 304 -25.58 34.27 13.61
C ASP A 304 -24.33 33.60 14.27
N GLU A 305 -24.38 33.30 15.57
CA GLU A 305 -23.34 32.55 16.28
C GLU A 305 -23.21 31.10 15.77
N LEU A 306 -24.33 30.40 15.60
CA LEU A 306 -24.36 29.06 15.05
C LEU A 306 -23.92 29.02 13.58
N GLN A 307 -24.22 30.05 12.79
CA GLN A 307 -23.70 30.20 11.43
C GLN A 307 -22.18 30.47 11.42
N MET A 308 -21.70 31.27 12.36
CA MET A 308 -20.24 31.50 12.50
C MET A 308 -19.49 30.23 12.95
N GLU A 309 -20.03 29.48 13.93
CA GLU A 309 -19.46 28.20 14.34
C GLU A 309 -19.46 27.18 13.19
N ARG A 310 -20.56 27.11 12.45
CA ARG A 310 -20.65 26.26 11.23
C ARG A 310 -19.64 26.68 10.17
N GLN A 311 -19.44 27.98 10.00
CA GLN A 311 -18.48 28.52 9.06
C GLN A 311 -17.03 28.25 9.50
N GLN A 312 -16.75 28.33 10.81
CA GLN A 312 -15.44 27.95 11.37
C GLN A 312 -15.16 26.46 11.22
N MET A 313 -16.14 25.61 11.49
CA MET A 313 -16.01 24.16 11.32
C MET A 313 -15.85 23.76 9.83
N GLN A 314 -16.56 24.44 8.91
CA GLN A 314 -16.37 24.24 7.47
C GLN A 314 -14.99 24.73 7.00
N THR A 315 -14.49 25.82 7.55
CA THR A 315 -13.15 26.33 7.24
C THR A 315 -12.06 25.38 7.74
N GLU A 316 -12.24 24.78 8.90
CA GLU A 316 -11.31 23.80 9.45
C GLU A 316 -11.33 22.49 8.65
N LEU A 317 -12.52 22.04 8.23
CA LEU A 317 -12.66 20.88 7.35
C LEU A 317 -12.05 21.13 5.96
N SER A 318 -12.20 22.36 5.41
CA SER A 318 -11.58 22.70 4.13
C SER A 318 -10.05 22.77 4.24
N ARG A 319 -9.53 23.26 5.37
CA ARG A 319 -8.10 23.30 5.65
C ARG A 319 -7.50 21.91 5.81
N LEU A 320 -8.21 21.00 6.48
CA LEU A 320 -7.82 19.59 6.58
C LEU A 320 -7.88 18.90 5.22
N ALA A 321 -8.89 19.21 4.39
CA ALA A 321 -9.00 18.70 3.03
C ALA A 321 -7.87 19.21 2.12
N ASP A 322 -7.46 20.47 2.28
CA ASP A 322 -6.35 21.07 1.53
C ASP A 322 -4.99 20.48 1.98
N VAL A 323 -4.81 20.19 3.26
CA VAL A 323 -3.62 19.49 3.78
C VAL A 323 -3.57 18.06 3.20
N CYS A 324 -4.67 17.32 3.20
CA CYS A 324 -4.75 16.00 2.58
C CYS A 324 -4.57 16.03 1.05
N ARG A 325 -4.91 17.14 0.40
CA ARG A 325 -4.78 17.32 -1.06
C ARG A 325 -3.36 17.68 -1.48
N ASN A 326 -2.62 18.39 -0.63
CA ASN A 326 -1.25 18.81 -0.94
C ASN A 326 -0.18 17.75 -0.72
N GLU A 327 -0.47 16.64 -0.03
CA GLU A 327 0.55 15.63 0.30
C GLU A 327 0.65 14.46 -0.68
N SER A 328 -0.17 14.37 -1.73
CA SER A 328 -0.24 13.10 -2.47
C SER A 328 -0.35 13.13 -3.98
N VAL A 329 -0.13 14.24 -4.65
CA VAL A 329 -0.03 14.22 -6.12
C VAL A 329 1.44 14.43 -6.50
N PRO A 330 2.17 13.40 -6.94
CA PRO A 330 3.51 13.57 -7.49
C PRO A 330 3.46 14.55 -8.65
N ASP A 331 4.43 15.44 -8.80
CA ASP A 331 4.61 16.36 -9.94
C ASP A 331 4.40 15.65 -11.29
N ALA A 332 4.77 14.37 -11.36
CA ALA A 332 4.55 13.51 -12.52
C ALA A 332 3.05 13.28 -12.86
N PHE A 333 2.16 13.27 -11.88
CA PHE A 333 0.71 13.10 -12.16
C PHE A 333 0.08 14.39 -12.65
N GLN A 334 0.57 15.52 -12.22
CA GLN A 334 0.13 16.83 -12.71
C GLN A 334 0.55 17.04 -14.16
N THR A 335 1.79 16.71 -14.49
CA THR A 335 2.30 16.69 -15.87
C THR A 335 1.50 15.76 -16.78
N PHE A 336 1.10 14.61 -16.25
CA PHE A 336 0.25 13.65 -16.95
C PHE A 336 -1.14 14.24 -17.27
N LEU A 337 -1.80 14.92 -16.32
CA LEU A 337 -3.10 15.57 -16.55
C LEU A 337 -3.04 16.66 -17.61
N GLU A 338 -1.99 17.49 -17.58
CA GLU A 338 -1.77 18.57 -18.53
C GLU A 338 -1.42 18.06 -19.94
N GLY A 339 -0.87 16.86 -20.04
CA GLY A 339 -0.51 16.21 -21.30
C GLY A 339 -1.71 15.60 -22.06
N ILE A 340 -2.79 15.23 -21.37
CA ILE A 340 -3.95 14.55 -21.96
C ILE A 340 -4.63 15.37 -23.08
N PRO A 341 -4.84 16.68 -22.96
CA PRO A 341 -5.40 17.49 -24.04
C PRO A 341 -4.50 17.60 -25.29
N ASN A 342 -3.19 17.37 -25.13
CA ASN A 342 -2.20 17.51 -26.19
C ASN A 342 -2.04 16.25 -27.07
N LEU A 343 -2.79 15.18 -26.76
CA LEU A 343 -2.82 13.96 -27.57
C LEU A 343 -3.57 14.20 -28.89
N THR A 344 -2.98 13.77 -29.98
CA THR A 344 -3.66 13.72 -31.26
C THR A 344 -4.82 12.72 -31.26
N LYS A 345 -5.74 12.79 -32.21
CA LYS A 345 -6.89 11.87 -32.28
C LYS A 345 -6.49 10.39 -32.28
N THR A 346 -5.41 10.05 -32.97
CA THR A 346 -4.90 8.68 -33.03
C THR A 346 -4.23 8.28 -31.71
N GLU A 347 -3.39 9.14 -31.14
CA GLU A 347 -2.76 8.92 -29.84
C GLU A 347 -3.80 8.79 -28.74
N ARG A 348 -4.87 9.59 -28.80
CA ARG A 348 -5.97 9.50 -27.84
C ARG A 348 -6.69 8.16 -27.91
N ARG A 349 -6.99 7.64 -29.11
CA ARG A 349 -7.62 6.34 -29.29
C ARG A 349 -6.74 5.19 -28.78
N ILE A 350 -5.43 5.27 -28.99
CA ILE A 350 -4.47 4.31 -28.47
C ILE A 350 -4.43 4.39 -26.93
N PHE A 351 -4.37 5.59 -26.39
CA PHE A 351 -4.40 5.83 -24.96
C PHE A 351 -5.68 5.29 -24.31
N ASP A 352 -6.84 5.59 -24.86
CA ASP A 352 -8.15 5.11 -24.37
C ASP A 352 -8.23 3.57 -24.43
N GLY A 353 -7.63 2.94 -25.44
CA GLY A 353 -7.47 1.48 -25.53
C GLY A 353 -6.65 0.90 -24.36
N TYR A 354 -5.53 1.52 -24.01
CA TYR A 354 -4.73 1.10 -22.87
C TYR A 354 -5.42 1.31 -21.52
N VAL A 355 -6.19 2.39 -21.39
CA VAL A 355 -7.03 2.67 -20.21
C VAL A 355 -8.14 1.65 -20.06
N ALA A 356 -8.72 1.19 -21.17
CA ALA A 356 -9.71 0.12 -21.22
C ALA A 356 -9.11 -1.29 -20.97
N GLY A 357 -7.79 -1.38 -20.82
CA GLY A 357 -7.10 -2.65 -20.52
C GLY A 357 -6.71 -3.49 -21.73
N LEU A 358 -6.86 -2.96 -22.95
CA LEU A 358 -6.50 -3.66 -24.19
C LEU A 358 -4.97 -3.85 -24.27
N ARG A 359 -4.56 -5.00 -24.78
CA ARG A 359 -3.15 -5.29 -25.05
C ARG A 359 -2.73 -4.64 -26.37
N SER A 360 -1.43 -4.41 -26.52
CA SER A 360 -0.87 -3.78 -27.73
C SER A 360 -1.29 -4.47 -29.03
N ARG A 361 -1.43 -5.81 -29.03
CA ARG A 361 -1.89 -6.57 -30.19
C ARG A 361 -3.36 -6.27 -30.55
N GLU A 362 -4.20 -6.20 -29.56
CA GLU A 362 -5.63 -5.91 -29.72
C GLU A 362 -5.84 -4.48 -30.24
N ILE A 363 -5.01 -3.52 -29.79
CA ILE A 363 -5.02 -2.14 -30.29
C ILE A 363 -4.57 -2.07 -31.75
N VAL A 364 -3.54 -2.85 -32.12
CA VAL A 364 -3.06 -2.95 -33.51
C VAL A 364 -4.16 -3.47 -34.43
N GLU A 365 -4.86 -4.52 -34.03
CA GLU A 365 -5.99 -5.09 -34.77
C GLU A 365 -7.17 -4.14 -34.85
N GLN A 366 -7.54 -3.51 -33.73
CA GLN A 366 -8.71 -2.63 -33.65
C GLN A 366 -8.53 -1.32 -34.44
N LEU A 367 -7.30 -0.81 -34.51
CA LEU A 367 -6.99 0.44 -35.21
C LEU A 367 -6.43 0.23 -36.62
N ASP A 368 -6.26 -1.02 -37.04
CA ASP A 368 -5.68 -1.43 -38.33
C ASP A 368 -4.33 -0.73 -38.61
N ILE A 369 -3.42 -0.75 -37.64
CA ILE A 369 -2.11 -0.13 -37.75
C ILE A 369 -1.01 -1.18 -37.60
N LYS A 370 0.18 -0.90 -38.14
CA LYS A 370 1.34 -1.78 -37.96
C LYS A 370 1.93 -1.63 -36.55
N ASP A 371 2.55 -2.68 -36.01
CA ASP A 371 3.21 -2.67 -34.70
C ASP A 371 4.29 -1.57 -34.60
N SER A 372 5.01 -1.30 -35.67
CA SER A 372 5.97 -0.21 -35.76
C SER A 372 5.31 1.18 -35.59
N THR A 373 4.10 1.33 -36.13
CA THR A 373 3.31 2.57 -36.01
C THR A 373 2.79 2.75 -34.59
N LEU A 374 2.33 1.66 -33.96
CA LEU A 374 1.93 1.69 -32.55
C LEU A 374 3.10 2.08 -31.64
N ARG A 375 4.30 1.53 -31.85
CA ARG A 375 5.50 1.92 -31.08
C ARG A 375 5.86 3.40 -31.24
N PHE A 376 5.72 3.91 -32.43
CA PHE A 376 5.95 5.35 -32.70
C PHE A 376 4.96 6.22 -31.92
N HIS A 377 3.66 5.87 -31.96
CA HIS A 377 2.63 6.59 -31.22
C HIS A 377 2.81 6.46 -29.71
N ASN A 378 3.19 5.28 -29.22
CA ASN A 378 3.47 5.08 -27.79
C ASN A 378 4.63 5.98 -27.30
N LYS A 379 5.68 6.13 -28.08
CA LYS A 379 6.76 7.06 -27.75
C LYS A 379 6.25 8.49 -27.61
N ASN A 380 5.45 8.95 -28.57
CA ASN A 380 4.88 10.29 -28.55
C ASN A 380 3.89 10.49 -27.37
N ILE A 381 3.10 9.46 -27.03
CA ILE A 381 2.21 9.47 -25.87
C ILE A 381 3.03 9.62 -24.59
N TYR A 382 4.12 8.87 -24.42
CA TYR A 382 4.99 8.96 -23.26
C TYR A 382 5.64 10.34 -23.13
N GLU A 383 6.15 10.89 -24.23
CA GLU A 383 6.74 12.22 -24.26
C GLU A 383 5.74 13.31 -23.86
N LYS A 384 4.47 13.20 -24.33
CA LYS A 384 3.43 14.20 -24.07
C LYS A 384 2.84 14.06 -22.65
N LEU A 385 2.78 12.86 -22.12
CA LEU A 385 2.19 12.60 -20.81
C LEU A 385 3.23 12.57 -19.67
N GLY A 386 4.52 12.80 -19.99
CA GLY A 386 5.60 12.76 -19.00
C GLY A 386 5.82 11.37 -18.38
N GLY A 387 5.33 10.32 -19.04
CA GLY A 387 5.42 8.94 -18.55
C GLY A 387 6.58 8.17 -19.15
N SER A 388 7.18 7.27 -18.38
CA SER A 388 8.30 6.41 -18.82
C SER A 388 7.85 4.99 -19.21
N SER A 389 6.61 4.60 -18.92
CA SER A 389 6.12 3.25 -19.19
C SER A 389 4.60 3.16 -19.30
N LEU A 390 4.11 2.16 -20.06
CA LEU A 390 2.69 1.83 -20.18
C LEU A 390 2.00 1.64 -18.80
N LYS A 391 2.72 1.04 -17.86
CA LYS A 391 2.18 0.79 -16.54
C LYS A 391 1.97 2.05 -15.73
N GLN A 392 2.86 3.01 -15.82
CA GLN A 392 2.70 4.32 -15.18
C GLN A 392 1.48 5.05 -15.74
N LEU A 393 1.26 4.96 -17.06
CA LEU A 393 0.06 5.48 -17.70
C LEU A 393 -1.22 4.84 -17.17
N GLN A 394 -1.23 3.51 -17.05
CA GLN A 394 -2.39 2.78 -16.52
C GLN A 394 -2.66 3.08 -15.04
N GLN A 395 -1.63 3.28 -14.24
CA GLN A 395 -1.77 3.71 -12.85
C GLN A 395 -2.39 5.10 -12.73
N PHE A 396 -1.90 6.05 -13.52
CA PHE A 396 -2.44 7.42 -13.52
C PHE A 396 -3.87 7.48 -14.07
N ALA A 397 -4.17 6.68 -15.09
CA ALA A 397 -5.51 6.55 -15.64
C ALA A 397 -6.50 5.89 -14.67
N ALA A 398 -6.04 4.90 -13.88
CA ALA A 398 -6.84 4.29 -12.82
C ALA A 398 -7.18 5.29 -11.70
N ILE A 399 -6.24 6.18 -11.34
CA ILE A 399 -6.47 7.27 -10.38
C ILE A 399 -7.51 8.26 -10.93
N LEU A 400 -7.44 8.61 -12.22
CA LEU A 400 -8.45 9.46 -12.89
C LEU A 400 -9.85 8.84 -12.86
N ASN A 401 -9.97 7.55 -13.17
CA ASN A 401 -11.24 6.84 -13.17
C ASN A 401 -11.83 6.67 -11.76
N SER A 402 -10.99 6.51 -10.74
CA SER A 402 -11.44 6.45 -9.34
C SER A 402 -11.86 7.82 -8.79
N GLY A 403 -11.25 8.91 -9.27
CA GLY A 403 -11.62 10.29 -8.92
C GLY A 403 -12.84 10.82 -9.68
N GLY A 404 -13.16 10.25 -10.85
CA GLY A 404 -14.27 10.67 -11.70
C GLY A 404 -15.66 10.17 -11.28
N ASN A 405 -15.73 9.22 -10.35
CA ASN A 405 -17.01 8.70 -9.84
C ASN A 405 -17.65 9.54 -8.72
N SER A 406 -17.11 10.74 -8.47
CA SER A 406 -17.69 11.73 -7.56
C SER A 406 -18.36 12.88 -8.33
N ALA A 407 -19.11 12.56 -9.39
CA ALA A 407 -20.06 13.53 -9.93
C ALA A 407 -21.28 13.61 -8.99
N PRO A 408 -21.71 14.80 -8.57
CA PRO A 408 -22.91 14.92 -7.74
C PRO A 408 -24.12 14.43 -8.54
N GLY A 409 -24.72 13.36 -8.04
CA GLY A 409 -25.99 12.88 -8.55
C GLY A 409 -27.01 14.01 -8.50
N SER A 410 -27.66 14.21 -9.62
CA SER A 410 -28.85 15.02 -9.78
C SER A 410 -29.83 14.77 -8.65
N ALA A 411 -30.27 15.86 -8.05
CA ALA A 411 -31.36 15.88 -7.08
C ALA A 411 -32.58 15.13 -7.61
N PRO A 412 -33.25 14.32 -6.81
CA PRO A 412 -34.54 13.77 -7.21
C PRO A 412 -35.59 14.88 -7.18
N ASP A 413 -36.28 14.99 -8.28
CA ASP A 413 -37.45 15.79 -8.52
C ASP A 413 -38.52 15.49 -7.45
N GLU A 414 -38.87 16.49 -6.65
CA GLU A 414 -40.01 16.46 -5.73
C GLU A 414 -41.30 16.65 -6.54
N SER A 415 -41.85 15.58 -7.03
CA SER A 415 -43.27 15.54 -7.39
C SER A 415 -44.02 14.66 -6.39
N GLY A 416 -44.64 15.31 -5.41
CA GLY A 416 -45.51 14.65 -4.45
C GLY A 416 -46.77 14.05 -5.07
N PRO A 417 -47.43 13.18 -4.34
CA PRO A 417 -48.89 13.05 -4.43
C PRO A 417 -49.61 13.60 -3.20
N LYS A 418 -50.59 14.40 -3.51
CA LYS A 418 -51.68 14.88 -2.62
C LYS A 418 -52.57 13.73 -2.12
N LYS A 419 -53.00 13.86 -0.83
CA LYS A 419 -54.27 13.40 -0.21
C LYS A 419 -54.47 11.90 0.02
N ALA A 420 -54.80 11.48 1.20
CA ALA A 420 -56.07 11.72 1.89
C ALA A 420 -56.12 11.00 3.25
N ARG A 421 -56.83 11.66 4.18
CA ARG A 421 -57.41 11.26 5.46
C ARG A 421 -56.49 11.16 6.67
#